data_930e5fa2b9630b69bf9ba64af8991f08
#
_entry.id   930e5fa2b9630b69bf9ba64af8991f08
#
_cell.length_a   1.000
_cell.length_b   1.000
_cell.length_c   1.000
_cell.angle_alpha   90.00
_cell.angle_beta   90.00
_cell.angle_gamma   90.00
#
_symmetry.space_group_name_H-M   'P 1'
#
loop_
_entity.id
_entity.type
_entity.pdbx_description
1 polymer ?
#
loop_
_entity_poly.entity_id
_entity_poly.type
_entity_poly.pdbx_seq_one_letter_code
_entity_poly.pdbx_strand_id
1 'polypeptide(L)'
;MPQYGNNPVDPEIAANCRAAAEQLRALGHEVTEGPLPFDIQPVSDNWAKIGNVCMSLMAQQYPRFKDDVTPEYRDRAITGDGITGGDYQGVIELLLALRSDVGDAFAQYDIIMTPTSAANPWPKNEPFPPVIDGQKVGPRGHAVFTNWVNACSHPGLALPAAPTASGVPVGFQLLSLIHI
;
A
#
# COMPACT_ATOMS: atom_id res chain seq x y z
N MET A 1 -8.30 -0.01 -10.79
CA MET A 1 -8.80 -1.25 -10.16
C MET A 1 -9.69 -0.90 -9.00
N PRO A 2 -10.93 -1.39 -8.98
CA PRO A 2 -11.85 -1.11 -7.87
C PRO A 2 -11.67 -2.04 -6.67
N GLN A 3 -10.91 -3.13 -6.84
CA GLN A 3 -10.71 -4.12 -5.79
C GLN A 3 -9.28 -4.68 -5.90
N TYR A 4 -8.64 -4.94 -4.77
CA TYR A 4 -7.30 -5.45 -4.70
C TYR A 4 -7.31 -6.84 -4.05
N GLY A 5 -7.25 -7.89 -4.85
CA GLY A 5 -7.49 -9.24 -4.37
C GLY A 5 -8.83 -9.33 -3.64
N ASN A 6 -8.81 -9.81 -2.41
CA ASN A 6 -9.97 -9.86 -1.52
C ASN A 6 -10.10 -8.64 -0.58
N ASN A 7 -9.23 -7.63 -0.74
CA ASN A 7 -9.30 -6.44 0.12
C ASN A 7 -10.43 -5.52 -0.33
N PRO A 8 -11.30 -5.08 0.60
CA PRO A 8 -12.38 -4.16 0.27
C PRO A 8 -11.83 -2.79 -0.09
N VAL A 9 -12.52 -2.14 -1.02
CA VAL A 9 -12.28 -0.75 -1.42
C VAL A 9 -13.60 -0.01 -1.32
N ASP A 10 -13.58 1.16 -0.71
CA ASP A 10 -14.76 2.02 -0.62
C ASP A 10 -15.31 2.29 -2.04
N PRO A 11 -16.62 2.08 -2.28
CA PRO A 11 -17.21 2.25 -3.61
C PRO A 11 -17.02 3.64 -4.20
N GLU A 12 -17.00 4.68 -3.36
CA GLU A 12 -16.78 6.05 -3.80
C GLU A 12 -15.33 6.26 -4.25
N ILE A 13 -14.35 5.71 -3.53
CA ILE A 13 -12.94 5.72 -3.93
C ILE A 13 -12.76 5.00 -5.27
N ALA A 14 -13.37 3.83 -5.43
CA ALA A 14 -13.32 3.08 -6.68
C ALA A 14 -13.95 3.86 -7.84
N ALA A 15 -15.11 4.51 -7.62
CA ALA A 15 -15.79 5.34 -8.62
C ALA A 15 -14.95 6.55 -9.04
N ASN A 16 -14.33 7.26 -8.08
CA ASN A 16 -13.46 8.40 -8.36
C ASN A 16 -12.21 8.01 -9.14
N CYS A 17 -11.62 6.85 -8.84
CA CYS A 17 -10.49 6.34 -9.60
C CYS A 17 -10.89 5.98 -11.04
N ARG A 18 -12.06 5.36 -11.24
CA ARG A 18 -12.59 5.10 -12.59
C ARG A 18 -12.86 6.40 -13.37
N ALA A 19 -13.45 7.40 -12.72
CA ALA A 19 -13.70 8.69 -13.37
C ALA A 19 -12.39 9.36 -13.84
N ALA A 20 -11.31 9.26 -13.06
CA ALA A 20 -10.00 9.72 -13.49
C ALA A 20 -9.44 8.89 -14.66
N ALA A 21 -9.67 7.58 -14.67
CA ALA A 21 -9.29 6.71 -15.80
C ALA A 21 -10.03 7.08 -17.10
N GLU A 22 -11.32 7.44 -17.02
CA GLU A 22 -12.08 7.94 -18.18
C GLU A 22 -11.54 9.26 -18.72
N GLN A 23 -11.03 10.14 -17.85
CA GLN A 23 -10.36 11.38 -18.31
C GLN A 23 -9.06 11.05 -19.07
N LEU A 24 -8.29 10.07 -18.64
CA LEU A 24 -7.10 9.61 -19.38
C LEU A 24 -7.49 9.03 -20.75
N ARG A 25 -8.59 8.26 -20.84
CA ARG A 25 -9.12 7.80 -22.13
C ARG A 25 -9.50 8.96 -23.06
N ALA A 26 -10.15 9.99 -22.51
CA ALA A 26 -10.53 11.17 -23.27
C ALA A 26 -9.31 11.96 -23.80
N LEU A 27 -8.16 11.84 -23.13
CA LEU A 27 -6.87 12.39 -23.58
C LEU A 27 -6.16 11.53 -24.61
N GLY A 28 -6.73 10.37 -25.01
CA GLY A 28 -6.19 9.50 -26.04
C GLY A 28 -5.35 8.32 -25.53
N HIS A 29 -5.30 8.10 -24.22
CA HIS A 29 -4.62 6.93 -23.65
C HIS A 29 -5.50 5.68 -23.76
N GLU A 30 -4.87 4.54 -24.05
CA GLU A 30 -5.53 3.24 -23.93
C GLU A 30 -5.54 2.82 -22.45
N VAL A 31 -6.72 2.64 -21.87
CA VAL A 31 -6.87 2.28 -20.46
C VAL A 31 -7.69 1.00 -20.33
N THR A 32 -7.09 -0.04 -19.78
CA THR A 32 -7.74 -1.31 -19.48
C THR A 32 -7.96 -1.46 -17.98
N GLU A 33 -9.17 -1.77 -17.55
CA GLU A 33 -9.47 -2.12 -16.16
C GLU A 33 -9.30 -3.63 -15.97
N GLY A 34 -8.54 -4.03 -14.95
CA GLY A 34 -8.28 -5.44 -14.66
C GLY A 34 -7.63 -5.66 -13.30
N PRO A 35 -7.35 -6.92 -12.92
CA PRO A 35 -6.55 -7.24 -11.74
C PRO A 35 -5.13 -6.71 -11.90
N LEU A 36 -4.39 -6.55 -10.79
CA LEU A 36 -2.94 -6.35 -10.89
C LEU A 36 -2.31 -7.55 -11.60
N PRO A 37 -1.37 -7.32 -12.52
CA PRO A 37 -0.73 -8.39 -13.26
C PRO A 37 0.36 -9.17 -12.46
N PHE A 38 0.37 -9.03 -11.15
CA PHE A 38 1.29 -9.68 -10.22
C PHE A 38 0.62 -9.91 -8.85
N ASP A 39 1.14 -10.87 -8.09
CA ASP A 39 0.63 -11.20 -6.76
C ASP A 39 1.41 -10.48 -5.66
N ILE A 40 0.75 -9.65 -4.87
CA ILE A 40 1.37 -8.97 -3.72
C ILE A 40 1.10 -9.66 -2.39
N GLN A 41 0.24 -10.68 -2.36
CA GLN A 41 -0.21 -11.25 -1.10
C GLN A 41 0.96 -11.76 -0.24
N PRO A 42 1.97 -12.47 -0.79
CA PRO A 42 3.12 -12.93 -0.02
C PRO A 42 3.88 -11.77 0.65
N VAL A 43 4.04 -10.64 -0.02
CA VAL A 43 4.69 -9.46 0.56
C VAL A 43 3.79 -8.79 1.59
N SER A 44 2.49 -8.68 1.33
CA SER A 44 1.53 -8.06 2.26
C SER A 44 1.46 -8.83 3.58
N ASP A 45 1.47 -10.15 3.55
CA ASP A 45 1.41 -11.01 4.74
C ASP A 45 2.69 -10.92 5.60
N ASN A 46 3.80 -10.57 4.98
CA ASN A 46 5.09 -10.47 5.65
C ASN A 46 5.56 -9.02 5.90
N TRP A 47 4.83 -8.02 5.42
CA TRP A 47 5.22 -6.61 5.49
C TRP A 47 5.53 -6.11 6.91
N ALA A 48 4.75 -6.55 7.89
CA ALA A 48 4.93 -6.13 9.27
C ALA A 48 6.28 -6.54 9.86
N LYS A 49 6.88 -7.65 9.39
CA LYS A 49 8.18 -8.14 9.87
C LYS A 49 9.28 -7.10 9.69
N ILE A 50 9.28 -6.39 8.54
CA ILE A 50 10.28 -5.33 8.25
C ILE A 50 10.25 -4.26 9.34
N GLY A 51 9.06 -3.72 9.61
CA GLY A 51 8.89 -2.68 10.60
C GLY A 51 9.16 -3.16 12.04
N ASN A 52 8.84 -4.42 12.34
CA ASN A 52 9.07 -4.97 13.68
C ASN A 52 10.59 -5.13 13.94
N VAL A 53 11.35 -5.64 12.97
CA VAL A 53 12.83 -5.71 13.07
C VAL A 53 13.44 -4.32 13.19
N CYS A 54 12.95 -3.34 12.42
CA CYS A 54 13.41 -1.96 12.57
C CYS A 54 13.16 -1.40 13.98
N MET A 55 11.98 -1.69 14.57
CA MET A 55 11.68 -1.25 15.94
C MET A 55 12.55 -1.94 16.99
N SER A 56 12.85 -3.24 16.82
CA SER A 56 13.79 -3.97 17.66
C SER A 56 15.19 -3.36 17.62
N LEU A 57 15.71 -3.08 16.41
CA LEU A 57 17.01 -2.43 16.25
C LEU A 57 17.04 -1.02 16.88
N MET A 58 15.99 -0.23 16.71
CA MET A 58 15.85 1.08 17.35
C MET A 58 15.85 0.97 18.87
N ALA A 59 15.13 -0.02 19.43
CA ALA A 59 15.08 -0.25 20.87
C ALA A 59 16.45 -0.61 21.46
N GLN A 60 17.31 -1.28 20.69
CA GLN A 60 18.68 -1.61 21.09
C GLN A 60 19.64 -0.41 21.02
N GLN A 61 19.42 0.49 20.05
CA GLN A 61 20.32 1.61 19.78
C GLN A 61 19.94 2.89 20.50
N TYR A 62 18.66 3.07 20.84
CA TYR A 62 18.14 4.28 21.46
C TYR A 62 17.79 4.06 22.94
N PRO A 63 18.59 4.55 23.89
CA PRO A 63 18.41 4.25 25.32
C PRO A 63 17.05 4.63 25.90
N ARG A 64 16.42 5.69 25.36
CA ARG A 64 15.12 6.20 25.82
C ARG A 64 13.94 5.65 25.01
N PHE A 65 14.15 4.66 24.14
CA PHE A 65 13.09 4.12 23.29
C PHE A 65 11.81 3.78 24.07
N LYS A 66 11.97 3.09 25.21
CA LYS A 66 10.82 2.66 26.03
C LYS A 66 10.00 3.84 26.61
N ASP A 67 10.64 4.97 26.83
CA ASP A 67 10.02 6.15 27.45
C ASP A 67 9.36 7.05 26.40
N ASP A 68 9.96 7.14 25.22
CA ASP A 68 9.61 8.10 24.18
C ASP A 68 8.60 7.56 23.15
N VAL A 69 8.37 6.22 23.09
CA VAL A 69 7.43 5.61 22.14
C VAL A 69 6.14 5.13 22.80
N THR A 70 5.07 5.01 22.01
CA THR A 70 3.80 4.44 22.46
C THR A 70 3.92 2.95 22.76
N PRO A 71 3.02 2.36 23.56
CA PRO A 71 2.99 0.93 23.85
C PRO A 71 3.03 0.05 22.59
N GLU A 72 2.31 0.43 21.54
CA GLU A 72 2.27 -0.28 20.25
C GLU A 72 3.67 -0.47 19.66
N TYR A 73 4.52 0.57 19.67
CA TYR A 73 5.89 0.47 19.13
C TYR A 73 6.81 -0.38 20.02
N ARG A 74 6.56 -0.42 21.34
CA ARG A 74 7.26 -1.34 22.24
C ARG A 74 6.94 -2.79 21.93
N ASP A 75 5.64 -3.09 21.74
CA ASP A 75 5.18 -4.45 21.38
C ASP A 75 5.75 -4.89 20.03
N ARG A 76 5.82 -3.98 19.08
CA ARG A 76 6.46 -4.24 17.78
C ARG A 76 7.96 -4.53 17.91
N ALA A 77 8.67 -3.84 18.79
CA ALA A 77 10.08 -4.11 19.06
C ALA A 77 10.27 -5.51 19.67
N ILE A 78 9.43 -5.88 20.65
CA ILE A 78 9.44 -7.23 21.25
C ILE A 78 9.16 -8.30 20.18
N THR A 79 8.19 -8.08 19.33
CA THR A 79 7.88 -8.99 18.22
C THR A 79 9.06 -9.10 17.26
N GLY A 80 9.75 -7.98 17.01
CA GLY A 80 10.92 -7.94 16.14
C GLY A 80 12.12 -8.74 16.66
N ASP A 81 12.32 -8.76 17.97
CA ASP A 81 13.38 -9.58 18.61
C ASP A 81 13.19 -11.08 18.37
N GLY A 82 11.97 -11.54 18.17
CA GLY A 82 11.65 -12.94 17.87
C GLY A 82 11.82 -13.34 16.41
N ILE A 83 12.05 -12.39 15.50
CA ILE A 83 12.21 -12.65 14.06
C ILE A 83 13.66 -13.10 13.80
N THR A 84 13.81 -14.32 13.29
CA THR A 84 15.15 -14.86 12.98
C THR A 84 15.74 -14.21 11.71
N GLY A 85 17.06 -14.28 11.55
CA GLY A 85 17.73 -13.86 10.32
C GLY A 85 17.19 -14.60 9.09
N GLY A 86 16.84 -15.89 9.22
CA GLY A 86 16.22 -16.68 8.15
C GLY A 86 14.84 -16.15 7.76
N ASP A 87 13.98 -15.81 8.76
CA ASP A 87 12.68 -15.23 8.50
C ASP A 87 12.78 -13.88 7.77
N TYR A 88 13.72 -13.06 8.20
CA TYR A 88 13.95 -11.75 7.57
C TYR A 88 14.50 -11.89 6.15
N GLN A 89 15.45 -12.84 5.93
CA GLN A 89 15.96 -13.16 4.59
C GLN A 89 14.83 -13.61 3.66
N GLY A 90 13.90 -14.44 4.15
CA GLY A 90 12.72 -14.85 3.37
C GLY A 90 11.86 -13.65 2.94
N VAL A 91 11.72 -12.62 3.79
CA VAL A 91 11.03 -11.37 3.39
C VAL A 91 11.77 -10.66 2.27
N ILE A 92 13.09 -10.57 2.35
CA ILE A 92 13.90 -9.93 1.29
C ILE A 92 13.73 -10.67 -0.04
N GLU A 93 13.71 -12.00 -0.03
CA GLU A 93 13.49 -12.80 -1.25
C GLU A 93 12.11 -12.54 -1.86
N LEU A 94 11.06 -12.44 -1.04
CA LEU A 94 9.72 -12.06 -1.49
C LEU A 94 9.69 -10.66 -2.13
N LEU A 95 10.40 -9.69 -1.54
CA LEU A 95 10.51 -8.33 -2.09
C LEU A 95 11.22 -8.33 -3.45
N LEU A 96 12.30 -9.09 -3.60
CA LEU A 96 13.05 -9.20 -4.86
C LEU A 96 12.21 -9.88 -5.94
N ALA A 97 11.50 -10.95 -5.59
CA ALA A 97 10.58 -11.64 -6.51
C ALA A 97 9.47 -10.69 -6.99
N LEU A 98 8.78 -10.01 -6.06
CA LEU A 98 7.75 -9.04 -6.42
C LEU A 98 8.29 -7.92 -7.30
N ARG A 99 9.49 -7.42 -7.03
CA ARG A 99 10.12 -6.39 -7.86
C ARG A 99 10.36 -6.87 -9.29
N SER A 100 10.76 -8.14 -9.48
CA SER A 100 10.90 -8.74 -10.80
C SER A 100 9.55 -8.84 -11.51
N ASP A 101 8.52 -9.37 -10.82
CA ASP A 101 7.18 -9.54 -11.39
C ASP A 101 6.54 -8.21 -11.81
N VAL A 102 6.74 -7.16 -11.00
CA VAL A 102 6.29 -5.80 -11.34
C VAL A 102 7.07 -5.25 -12.54
N GLY A 103 8.37 -5.51 -12.63
CA GLY A 103 9.18 -5.15 -13.79
C GLY A 103 8.65 -5.80 -15.07
N ASP A 104 8.31 -7.09 -15.03
CA ASP A 104 7.76 -7.83 -16.16
C ASP A 104 6.37 -7.31 -16.56
N ALA A 105 5.55 -6.87 -15.60
CA ALA A 105 4.27 -6.24 -15.89
C ALA A 105 4.40 -4.95 -16.71
N PHE A 106 5.44 -4.17 -16.46
CA PHE A 106 5.72 -2.96 -17.25
C PHE A 106 6.26 -3.24 -18.66
N ALA A 107 6.56 -4.49 -19.03
CA ALA A 107 6.75 -4.86 -20.42
C ALA A 107 5.43 -4.84 -21.23
N GLN A 108 4.28 -4.87 -20.54
CA GLN A 108 2.94 -4.87 -21.15
C GLN A 108 2.18 -3.56 -20.95
N TYR A 109 2.53 -2.77 -19.93
CA TYR A 109 1.84 -1.55 -19.54
C TYR A 109 2.86 -0.42 -19.33
N ASP A 110 2.61 0.75 -19.89
CA ASP A 110 3.45 1.93 -19.65
C ASP A 110 3.21 2.48 -18.24
N ILE A 111 1.96 2.38 -17.75
CA ILE A 111 1.52 2.94 -16.46
C ILE A 111 0.54 1.97 -15.78
N ILE A 112 0.71 1.78 -14.48
CA ILE A 112 -0.29 1.12 -13.63
C ILE A 112 -0.95 2.19 -12.77
N MET A 113 -2.28 2.27 -12.82
CA MET A 113 -3.09 3.22 -12.05
C MET A 113 -3.86 2.51 -10.94
N THR A 114 -3.80 3.04 -9.72
CA THR A 114 -4.60 2.57 -8.58
C THR A 114 -5.09 3.74 -7.72
N PRO A 115 -6.10 3.56 -6.86
CA PRO A 115 -6.33 4.52 -5.77
C PRO A 115 -5.10 4.68 -4.88
N THR A 116 -4.97 5.81 -4.20
CA THR A 116 -3.95 6.00 -3.16
C THR A 116 -4.34 5.38 -1.81
N SER A 117 -5.64 5.25 -1.56
CA SER A 117 -6.21 4.63 -0.36
C SER A 117 -7.41 3.78 -0.73
N ALA A 118 -7.64 2.69 0.00
CA ALA A 118 -8.84 1.87 -0.16
C ALA A 118 -10.05 2.42 0.61
N ALA A 119 -9.83 3.37 1.53
CA ALA A 119 -10.84 3.93 2.41
C ALA A 119 -11.03 5.41 2.20
N ASN A 120 -12.26 5.89 2.42
CA ASN A 120 -12.53 7.29 2.68
C ASN A 120 -11.80 7.75 3.97
N PRO A 121 -11.54 9.05 4.12
CA PRO A 121 -11.02 9.59 5.37
C PRO A 121 -11.89 9.19 6.58
N TRP A 122 -11.25 8.86 7.68
CA TRP A 122 -11.90 8.40 8.91
C TRP A 122 -11.66 9.38 10.07
N PRO A 123 -12.41 9.27 11.19
CA PRO A 123 -12.25 10.16 12.34
C PRO A 123 -10.82 10.14 12.88
N LYS A 124 -10.29 11.32 13.23
CA LYS A 124 -8.90 11.51 13.69
C LYS A 124 -8.54 10.76 14.99
N ASN A 125 -9.53 10.37 15.77
CA ASN A 125 -9.37 9.59 16.99
C ASN A 125 -9.28 8.08 16.76
N GLU A 126 -9.51 7.64 15.53
CA GLU A 126 -9.33 6.26 15.12
C GLU A 126 -7.97 6.09 14.42
N PRO A 127 -7.13 5.13 14.83
CA PRO A 127 -5.80 4.93 14.24
C PRO A 127 -5.85 4.43 12.78
N PHE A 128 -6.95 3.82 12.39
CA PHE A 128 -7.25 3.34 11.03
C PHE A 128 -8.76 3.12 10.88
N PRO A 129 -9.30 3.06 9.65
CA PRO A 129 -10.72 2.77 9.46
C PRO A 129 -10.98 1.31 9.87
N PRO A 130 -11.88 1.06 10.84
CA PRO A 130 -12.16 -0.31 11.29
C PRO A 130 -12.96 -1.13 10.27
N VAL A 131 -13.64 -0.43 9.36
CA VAL A 131 -14.52 -1.01 8.33
C VAL A 131 -14.29 -0.28 7.02
N ILE A 132 -14.20 -1.02 5.91
CA ILE A 132 -14.19 -0.51 4.54
C ILE A 132 -15.25 -1.29 3.75
N ASP A 133 -16.15 -0.62 3.06
CA ASP A 133 -17.25 -1.24 2.30
C ASP A 133 -18.00 -2.32 3.11
N GLY A 134 -18.36 -2.01 4.36
CA GLY A 134 -19.07 -2.93 5.26
C GLY A 134 -18.23 -4.10 5.81
N GLN A 135 -16.98 -4.24 5.43
CA GLN A 135 -16.09 -5.33 5.85
C GLN A 135 -15.09 -4.86 6.90
N LYS A 136 -14.90 -5.64 7.97
CA LYS A 136 -13.88 -5.36 8.97
C LYS A 136 -12.49 -5.49 8.36
N VAL A 137 -11.64 -4.50 8.63
CA VAL A 137 -10.25 -4.47 8.16
C VAL A 137 -9.28 -4.27 9.31
N GLY A 138 -8.03 -4.71 9.10
CA GLY A 138 -6.95 -4.49 10.05
C GLY A 138 -6.27 -3.13 9.87
N PRO A 139 -5.22 -2.85 10.66
CA PRO A 139 -4.52 -1.56 10.69
C PRO A 139 -3.97 -1.06 9.35
N ARG A 140 -3.77 -1.94 8.38
CA ARG A 140 -3.23 -1.62 7.06
C ARG A 140 -4.25 -1.76 5.92
N GLY A 141 -5.52 -2.07 6.22
CA GLY A 141 -6.56 -2.28 5.21
C GLY A 141 -6.74 -1.10 4.25
N HIS A 142 -6.58 0.13 4.74
CA HIS A 142 -6.65 1.33 3.90
C HIS A 142 -5.43 1.51 2.97
N ALA A 143 -4.29 0.92 3.29
CA ALA A 143 -3.00 1.14 2.62
C ALA A 143 -2.62 0.03 1.64
N VAL A 144 -3.55 -0.79 1.21
CA VAL A 144 -3.31 -1.95 0.34
C VAL A 144 -2.72 -1.59 -1.03
N PHE A 145 -2.94 -0.37 -1.50
CA PHE A 145 -2.44 0.10 -2.80
C PHE A 145 -1.03 0.69 -2.74
N THR A 146 -0.46 0.95 -1.56
CA THR A 146 0.82 1.68 -1.44
C THR A 146 1.98 0.85 -0.93
N ASN A 147 1.74 -0.28 -0.25
CA ASN A 147 2.78 -1.11 0.33
C ASN A 147 3.71 -1.71 -0.75
N TRP A 148 3.15 -2.28 -1.81
CA TRP A 148 3.92 -2.89 -2.89
C TRP A 148 4.73 -1.86 -3.70
N VAL A 149 4.22 -0.64 -3.84
CA VAL A 149 4.93 0.46 -4.51
C VAL A 149 6.23 0.76 -3.78
N ASN A 150 6.16 0.88 -2.43
CA ASN A 150 7.34 1.07 -1.59
C ASN A 150 8.29 -0.14 -1.65
N ALA A 151 7.74 -1.36 -1.73
CA ALA A 151 8.51 -2.59 -1.81
C ALA A 151 9.32 -2.69 -3.11
N CYS A 152 8.73 -2.27 -4.23
CA CYS A 152 9.33 -2.40 -5.56
C CYS A 152 10.25 -1.23 -5.93
N SER A 153 10.24 -0.13 -5.16
CA SER A 153 11.06 1.07 -5.43
C SER A 153 10.83 1.66 -6.83
N HIS A 154 9.62 1.50 -7.38
CA HIS A 154 9.23 2.12 -8.64
C HIS A 154 8.78 3.56 -8.42
N PRO A 155 9.01 4.46 -9.39
CA PRO A 155 8.49 5.82 -9.35
C PRO A 155 6.96 5.82 -9.29
N GLY A 156 6.41 6.61 -8.37
CA GLY A 156 4.97 6.80 -8.23
C GLY A 156 4.61 8.28 -8.12
N LEU A 157 3.56 8.67 -8.83
CA LEU A 157 2.99 10.01 -8.80
C LEU A 157 1.59 9.94 -8.21
N ALA A 158 1.35 10.59 -7.08
CA ALA A 158 0.00 10.75 -6.53
C ALA A 158 -0.65 12.03 -7.06
N LEU A 159 -1.88 11.91 -7.52
CA LEU A 159 -2.67 12.98 -8.11
C LEU A 159 -4.03 13.09 -7.40
N PRO A 160 -4.61 14.29 -7.30
CA PRO A 160 -5.96 14.45 -6.80
C PRO A 160 -6.98 13.86 -7.78
N ALA A 161 -7.97 13.14 -7.24
CA ALA A 161 -9.20 12.79 -7.94
C ALA A 161 -10.30 13.81 -7.63
N ALA A 162 -11.49 13.63 -8.19
CA ALA A 162 -12.66 14.38 -7.75
C ALA A 162 -12.87 14.16 -6.24
N PRO A 163 -13.28 15.19 -5.49
CA PRO A 163 -13.57 15.02 -4.07
C PRO A 163 -14.75 14.06 -3.87
N THR A 164 -14.85 13.51 -2.67
CA THR A 164 -16.02 12.73 -2.26
C THR A 164 -17.30 13.57 -2.27
N ALA A 165 -18.46 12.95 -2.19
CA ALA A 165 -19.74 13.64 -2.07
C ALA A 165 -19.81 14.57 -0.84
N SER A 166 -19.05 14.28 0.21
CA SER A 166 -18.87 15.14 1.38
C SER A 166 -17.82 16.26 1.21
N GLY A 167 -17.22 16.39 0.02
CA GLY A 167 -16.20 17.41 -0.28
C GLY A 167 -14.79 17.07 0.21
N VAL A 168 -14.54 15.85 0.68
CA VAL A 168 -13.22 15.46 1.18
C VAL A 168 -12.30 15.08 0.01
N PRO A 169 -11.05 15.60 -0.05
CA PRO A 169 -10.11 15.24 -1.09
C PRO A 169 -9.71 13.76 -1.03
N VAL A 170 -9.69 13.13 -2.19
CA VAL A 170 -9.18 11.77 -2.40
C VAL A 170 -8.26 11.76 -3.62
N GLY A 171 -7.51 10.69 -3.82
CA GLY A 171 -6.53 10.65 -4.90
C GLY A 171 -6.35 9.28 -5.53
N PHE A 172 -5.65 9.28 -6.64
CA PHE A 172 -5.14 8.11 -7.31
C PHE A 172 -3.63 8.23 -7.51
N GLN A 173 -2.98 7.14 -7.83
CA GLN A 173 -1.55 7.11 -8.14
C GLN A 173 -1.30 6.47 -9.49
N LEU A 174 -0.29 6.98 -10.16
CA LEU A 174 0.27 6.46 -11.39
C LEU A 174 1.68 5.93 -11.11
N LEU A 175 1.96 4.73 -11.57
CA LEU A 175 3.24 4.07 -11.40
C LEU A 175 3.79 3.67 -12.75
N SER A 176 5.11 3.82 -12.93
CA SER A 176 5.79 3.47 -14.17
C SER A 176 7.24 3.06 -13.90
N LEU A 177 7.85 2.41 -14.87
CA LEU A 177 9.31 2.34 -14.98
C LEU A 177 9.77 3.63 -15.64
N ILE A 178 10.30 4.56 -14.87
CA ILE A 178 11.05 5.66 -15.47
C ILE A 178 12.47 5.15 -15.70
N HIS A 179 12.79 4.93 -16.96
CA HIS A 179 14.18 4.78 -17.37
C HIS A 179 14.78 6.18 -17.41
N ILE A 180 15.58 6.49 -16.43
CA ILE A 180 16.44 7.67 -16.44
C ILE A 180 17.72 7.26 -17.16
#